data_3b912761f86d96c776eb94b49ac78dfb
#
_entry.id   3b912761f86d96c776eb94b49ac78dfb
#
_cell.length_a   1.000
_cell.length_b   1.000
_cell.length_c   1.000
_cell.angle_alpha   90.00
_cell.angle_beta   90.00
_cell.angle_gamma   90.00
#
_symmetry.space_group_name_H-M   'P 1'
#
loop_
_entity.id
_entity.type
_entity.pdbx_description
1 polymer ?
#
loop_
_entity_poly.entity_id
_entity_poly.type
_entity_poly.pdbx_seq_one_letter_code
_entity_poly.pdbx_strand_id
1 'polypeptide(L)'
;RDNVWGPQEEDAARRDFTINAMYYDPLTQTVVDYHGGLADARARVLRMIGDPDTRYREDPVRIIRIVRFAAKLGFNIDPATERPIAATAPLLANVPLSRLFDEMVKLLQTGHALASVEALKANGLAEGIYPLLDIVVQRAGDDFVKLALQDTDRRVGEGKPVAHI
;
A
#
# COMPACT_ATOMS: atom_id res chain seq x y z
N ARG A 1 -16.90 21.86 -20.95
CA ARG A 1 -15.74 21.42 -21.46
C ARG A 1 -14.68 21.43 -20.49
N ASP A 2 -14.24 22.56 -20.03
CA ASP A 2 -13.25 22.65 -18.96
C ASP A 2 -13.70 21.89 -17.73
N ASN A 3 -15.00 21.87 -17.46
CA ASN A 3 -15.56 21.14 -16.32
C ASN A 3 -15.38 19.64 -16.42
N VAL A 4 -15.17 19.09 -17.61
CA VAL A 4 -14.91 17.67 -17.78
C VAL A 4 -13.47 17.34 -17.38
N TRP A 5 -12.50 18.15 -17.80
CA TRP A 5 -11.09 17.90 -17.53
C TRP A 5 -10.67 18.28 -16.12
N GLY A 6 -11.13 19.45 -15.61
CA GLY A 6 -10.79 19.91 -14.28
C GLY A 6 -11.19 18.94 -13.17
N PRO A 7 -12.45 18.48 -13.10
CA PRO A 7 -12.86 17.51 -12.09
C PRO A 7 -12.11 16.19 -12.16
N GLN A 8 -11.81 15.67 -13.35
CA GLN A 8 -11.06 14.43 -13.50
C GLN A 8 -9.61 14.61 -13.05
N GLU A 9 -8.97 15.70 -13.43
CA GLU A 9 -7.62 16.02 -13.01
C GLU A 9 -7.53 16.20 -11.50
N GLU A 10 -8.50 16.87 -10.89
CA GLU A 10 -8.58 17.02 -9.44
C GLU A 10 -8.76 15.67 -8.74
N ASP A 11 -9.60 14.80 -9.30
CA ASP A 11 -9.78 13.45 -8.77
C ASP A 11 -8.47 12.66 -8.85
N ALA A 12 -7.77 12.74 -9.97
CA ALA A 12 -6.48 12.11 -10.14
C ALA A 12 -5.47 12.58 -9.08
N ALA A 13 -5.44 13.87 -8.81
CA ALA A 13 -4.53 14.46 -7.83
C ALA A 13 -4.81 14.01 -6.39
N ARG A 14 -6.01 13.54 -6.09
CA ARG A 14 -6.39 13.03 -4.77
C ARG A 14 -6.04 11.56 -4.58
N ARG A 15 -5.73 10.84 -5.64
CA ARG A 15 -5.38 9.42 -5.54
C ARG A 15 -4.00 9.26 -4.93
N ASP A 16 -3.72 8.07 -4.40
CA ASP A 16 -2.46 7.83 -3.69
C ASP A 16 -1.27 7.71 -4.64
N PHE A 17 -1.45 6.95 -5.72
CA PHE A 17 -0.32 6.55 -6.56
C PHE A 17 -0.56 6.89 -8.02
N THR A 18 0.53 7.20 -8.73
CA THR A 18 0.47 7.52 -10.15
C THR A 18 -0.15 6.39 -10.97
N ILE A 19 0.16 5.15 -10.62
CA ILE A 19 -0.30 3.97 -11.38
C ILE A 19 -1.82 3.75 -11.27
N ASN A 20 -2.47 4.28 -10.26
CA ASN A 20 -3.93 4.17 -10.14
C ASN A 20 -4.66 5.48 -10.35
N ALA A 21 -4.00 6.46 -10.95
CA ALA A 21 -4.56 7.76 -11.30
C ALA A 21 -4.65 7.94 -12.82
N MET A 22 -4.81 6.86 -13.55
CA MET A 22 -5.02 6.85 -14.99
C MET A 22 -6.47 6.54 -15.30
N TYR A 23 -6.96 7.07 -16.42
CA TYR A 23 -8.33 6.86 -16.87
C TYR A 23 -8.32 6.36 -18.31
N TYR A 24 -9.25 5.49 -18.63
CA TYR A 24 -9.43 5.03 -19.99
C TYR A 24 -10.64 5.68 -20.61
N ASP A 25 -10.47 6.30 -21.80
CA ASP A 25 -11.57 6.83 -22.58
C ASP A 25 -11.92 5.83 -23.68
N PRO A 26 -13.07 5.14 -23.56
CA PRO A 26 -13.44 4.12 -24.55
C PRO A 26 -13.83 4.71 -25.91
N LEU A 27 -14.22 6.00 -25.96
CA LEU A 27 -14.59 6.64 -27.19
C LEU A 27 -13.40 6.90 -28.11
N THR A 28 -12.30 7.37 -27.53
CA THR A 28 -11.06 7.65 -28.25
C THR A 28 -10.05 6.52 -28.14
N GLN A 29 -10.33 5.51 -27.31
CA GLN A 29 -9.41 4.40 -27.00
C GLN A 29 -8.05 4.90 -26.52
N THR A 30 -8.06 5.97 -25.72
CA THR A 30 -6.84 6.56 -25.17
C THR A 30 -6.81 6.46 -23.65
N VAL A 31 -5.61 6.45 -23.10
CA VAL A 31 -5.37 6.53 -21.67
C VAL A 31 -5.10 7.99 -21.31
N VAL A 32 -5.83 8.50 -20.32
CA VAL A 32 -5.60 9.84 -19.78
C VAL A 32 -4.76 9.69 -18.55
N ASP A 33 -3.55 10.26 -18.56
CA ASP A 33 -2.54 10.06 -17.54
C ASP A 33 -1.94 11.41 -17.11
N TYR A 34 -2.45 11.95 -16.01
CA TYR A 34 -2.02 13.27 -15.52
C TYR A 34 -0.70 13.26 -14.77
N HIS A 35 -0.26 12.10 -14.26
CA HIS A 35 0.85 12.02 -13.30
C HIS A 35 1.96 11.06 -13.71
N GLY A 36 1.96 10.59 -14.93
CA GLY A 36 3.01 9.69 -15.41
C GLY A 36 2.86 8.25 -14.94
N GLY A 37 1.64 7.81 -14.63
CA GLY A 37 1.38 6.46 -14.13
C GLY A 37 1.73 5.37 -15.12
N LEU A 38 1.58 5.59 -16.42
CA LEU A 38 1.93 4.59 -17.42
C LEU A 38 3.43 4.29 -17.43
N ALA A 39 4.26 5.34 -17.36
CA ALA A 39 5.71 5.18 -17.30
C ALA A 39 6.11 4.47 -16.00
N ASP A 40 5.51 4.84 -14.88
CA ASP A 40 5.78 4.20 -13.59
C ASP A 40 5.36 2.73 -13.58
N ALA A 41 4.23 2.40 -14.17
CA ALA A 41 3.78 1.02 -14.28
C ALA A 41 4.75 0.18 -15.11
N ARG A 42 5.24 0.71 -16.20
CA ARG A 42 6.24 0.04 -17.06
C ARG A 42 7.58 -0.15 -16.33
N ALA A 43 7.98 0.84 -15.55
CA ALA A 43 9.21 0.80 -14.77
C ALA A 43 9.07 0.00 -13.48
N ARG A 44 7.85 -0.42 -13.12
CA ARG A 44 7.53 -1.09 -11.86
C ARG A 44 7.91 -0.23 -10.65
N VAL A 45 7.52 1.03 -10.71
CA VAL A 45 7.77 2.01 -9.64
C VAL A 45 6.45 2.43 -9.02
N LEU A 46 6.41 2.39 -7.70
CA LEU A 46 5.28 2.89 -6.92
C LEU A 46 5.63 4.30 -6.43
N ARG A 47 4.95 5.28 -6.98
CA ARG A 47 5.21 6.70 -6.71
C ARG A 47 3.96 7.37 -6.18
N MET A 48 4.08 8.08 -5.06
CA MET A 48 2.98 8.83 -4.50
C MET A 48 2.77 10.13 -5.27
N ILE A 49 1.51 10.49 -5.47
CA ILE A 49 1.13 11.77 -6.08
C ILE A 49 1.23 12.86 -5.00
N GLY A 50 1.82 13.99 -5.35
CA GLY A 50 2.00 15.10 -4.43
C GLY A 50 3.24 14.93 -3.57
N ASP A 51 3.34 15.73 -2.51
CA ASP A 51 4.47 15.66 -1.58
C ASP A 51 4.27 14.50 -0.58
N PRO A 52 5.13 13.47 -0.63
CA PRO A 52 4.93 12.30 0.22
C PRO A 52 4.91 12.61 1.72
N ASP A 53 5.81 13.46 2.20
CA ASP A 53 5.85 13.83 3.62
C ASP A 53 4.52 14.43 4.07
N THR A 54 4.01 15.38 3.32
CA THR A 54 2.72 16.02 3.60
C THR A 54 1.59 15.01 3.61
N ARG A 55 1.56 14.13 2.61
CA ARG A 55 0.50 13.14 2.47
C ARG A 55 0.51 12.10 3.59
N TYR A 56 1.68 11.68 4.04
CA TYR A 56 1.79 10.78 5.18
C TYR A 56 1.33 11.46 6.48
N ARG A 57 1.61 12.77 6.65
CA ARG A 57 1.16 13.51 7.82
C ARG A 57 -0.34 13.74 7.84
N GLU A 58 -0.94 13.94 6.67
CA GLU A 58 -2.39 14.07 6.54
C GLU A 58 -3.11 12.75 6.91
N ASP A 59 -2.57 11.64 6.45
CA ASP A 59 -3.15 10.32 6.72
C ASP A 59 -2.03 9.26 6.79
N PRO A 60 -1.53 8.97 7.99
CA PRO A 60 -0.41 8.03 8.16
C PRO A 60 -0.69 6.61 7.68
N VAL A 61 -1.95 6.20 7.55
CA VAL A 61 -2.31 4.89 7.00
C VAL A 61 -1.76 4.71 5.58
N ARG A 62 -1.52 5.80 4.85
CA ARG A 62 -0.90 5.74 3.53
C ARG A 62 0.48 5.06 3.56
N ILE A 63 1.20 5.12 4.68
CA ILE A 63 2.49 4.45 4.85
C ILE A 63 2.31 2.94 4.75
N ILE A 64 1.32 2.39 5.46
CA ILE A 64 1.03 0.94 5.42
C ILE A 64 0.55 0.57 4.01
N ARG A 65 -0.28 1.40 3.42
CA ARG A 65 -0.83 1.15 2.08
C ARG A 65 0.25 1.06 1.02
N ILE A 66 1.22 1.98 1.04
CA ILE A 66 2.28 1.94 0.02
C ILE A 66 3.17 0.71 0.17
N VAL A 67 3.52 0.34 1.39
CA VAL A 67 4.33 -0.86 1.64
C VAL A 67 3.56 -2.12 1.21
N ARG A 68 2.27 -2.19 1.53
CA ARG A 68 1.41 -3.30 1.13
C ARG A 68 1.31 -3.42 -0.39
N PHE A 69 1.08 -2.33 -1.09
CA PHE A 69 0.97 -2.34 -2.54
C PHE A 69 2.31 -2.67 -3.21
N ALA A 70 3.41 -2.17 -2.69
CA ALA A 70 4.73 -2.50 -3.21
C ALA A 70 4.99 -4.01 -3.14
N ALA A 71 4.65 -4.64 -2.01
CA ALA A 71 4.79 -6.08 -1.84
C ALA A 71 3.84 -6.86 -2.75
N LYS A 72 2.58 -6.42 -2.84
CA LYS A 72 1.56 -7.09 -3.66
C LYS A 72 1.92 -7.07 -5.15
N LEU A 73 2.40 -5.94 -5.64
CA LEU A 73 2.71 -5.76 -7.05
C LEU A 73 4.14 -6.17 -7.42
N GLY A 74 5.01 -6.33 -6.43
CA GLY A 74 6.44 -6.54 -6.66
C GLY A 74 7.12 -5.31 -7.25
N PHE A 75 6.61 -4.13 -6.92
CA PHE A 75 7.15 -2.86 -7.40
C PHE A 75 8.14 -2.29 -6.39
N ASN A 76 9.09 -1.53 -6.90
CA ASN A 76 9.99 -0.74 -6.06
C ASN A 76 9.31 0.58 -5.68
N ILE A 77 9.50 1.01 -4.44
CA ILE A 77 9.00 2.31 -4.01
C ILE A 77 9.97 3.39 -4.52
N ASP A 78 9.43 4.43 -5.15
CA ASP A 78 10.21 5.59 -5.56
C ASP A 78 10.99 6.16 -4.36
N PRO A 79 12.29 6.47 -4.50
CA PRO A 79 13.10 6.95 -3.37
C PRO A 79 12.54 8.17 -2.65
N ALA A 80 11.99 9.14 -3.38
CA ALA A 80 11.37 10.32 -2.77
C ALA A 80 10.09 9.96 -2.00
N THR A 81 9.39 8.92 -2.41
CA THR A 81 8.21 8.40 -1.73
C THR A 81 8.57 7.59 -0.50
N GLU A 82 9.67 6.86 -0.54
CA GLU A 82 10.13 6.03 0.58
C GLU A 82 10.79 6.84 1.69
N ARG A 83 11.55 7.85 1.32
CA ARG A 83 12.42 8.59 2.25
C ARG A 83 11.69 9.14 3.49
N PRO A 84 10.47 9.73 3.39
CA PRO A 84 9.79 10.26 4.58
C PRO A 84 9.17 9.20 5.49
N ILE A 85 9.15 7.93 5.10
CA ILE A 85 8.45 6.88 5.87
C ILE A 85 9.00 6.78 7.29
N ALA A 86 10.31 6.71 7.45
CA ALA A 86 10.91 6.56 8.77
C ALA A 86 10.56 7.72 9.70
N ALA A 87 10.55 8.94 9.19
CA ALA A 87 10.25 10.13 9.98
C ALA A 87 8.78 10.25 10.35
N THR A 88 7.87 9.75 9.51
CA THR A 88 6.42 9.87 9.71
C THR A 88 5.77 8.63 10.32
N ALA A 89 6.48 7.50 10.34
CA ALA A 89 5.96 6.24 10.90
C ALA A 89 5.42 6.38 12.33
N PRO A 90 6.03 7.15 13.25
CA PRO A 90 5.48 7.32 14.60
C PRO A 90 4.06 7.90 14.63
N LEU A 91 3.63 8.59 13.58
CA LEU A 91 2.28 9.14 13.50
C LEU A 91 1.21 8.07 13.38
N LEU A 92 1.58 6.84 13.03
CA LEU A 92 0.65 5.71 12.98
C LEU A 92 0.04 5.42 14.36
N ALA A 93 0.71 5.79 15.43
CA ALA A 93 0.17 5.65 16.79
C ALA A 93 -1.11 6.49 17.01
N ASN A 94 -1.32 7.52 16.20
CA ASN A 94 -2.48 8.41 16.31
C ASN A 94 -3.65 7.97 15.41
N VAL A 95 -3.46 6.92 14.63
CA VAL A 95 -4.53 6.40 13.75
C VAL A 95 -5.48 5.52 14.58
N PRO A 96 -6.80 5.64 14.39
CA PRO A 96 -7.76 4.78 15.08
C PRO A 96 -7.47 3.30 14.84
N LEU A 97 -7.57 2.50 15.90
CA LEU A 97 -7.31 1.07 15.83
C LEU A 97 -8.15 0.36 14.77
N SER A 98 -9.39 0.80 14.59
CA SER A 98 -10.28 0.23 13.57
C SER A 98 -9.69 0.35 12.15
N ARG A 99 -9.09 1.50 11.84
CA ARG A 99 -8.47 1.70 10.53
C ARG A 99 -7.20 0.87 10.36
N LEU A 100 -6.39 0.78 11.42
CA LEU A 100 -5.20 -0.08 11.40
C LEU A 100 -5.59 -1.54 11.24
N PHE A 101 -6.64 -1.97 11.92
CA PHE A 101 -7.17 -3.33 11.82
C PHE A 101 -7.66 -3.62 10.40
N ASP A 102 -8.40 -2.70 9.79
CA ASP A 102 -8.88 -2.86 8.41
C ASP A 102 -7.71 -3.03 7.43
N GLU A 103 -6.66 -2.24 7.58
CA GLU A 103 -5.47 -2.39 6.73
C GLU A 103 -4.73 -3.72 6.98
N MET A 104 -4.70 -4.18 8.23
CA MET A 104 -4.11 -5.48 8.55
C MET A 104 -4.91 -6.62 7.90
N VAL A 105 -6.23 -6.57 7.96
CA VAL A 105 -7.08 -7.57 7.31
C VAL A 105 -6.84 -7.59 5.80
N LYS A 106 -6.77 -6.41 5.17
CA LYS A 106 -6.46 -6.30 3.75
C LYS A 106 -5.09 -6.90 3.44
N LEU A 107 -4.11 -6.61 4.27
CA LEU A 107 -2.76 -7.15 4.11
C LEU A 107 -2.75 -8.68 4.14
N LEU A 108 -3.47 -9.28 5.08
CA LEU A 108 -3.56 -10.73 5.19
C LEU A 108 -4.33 -11.37 4.04
N GLN A 109 -5.26 -10.64 3.43
CA GLN A 109 -6.12 -11.14 2.37
C GLN A 109 -5.62 -10.88 0.95
N THR A 110 -4.43 -10.29 0.81
CA THR A 110 -3.89 -9.93 -0.52
C THR A 110 -3.39 -11.11 -1.33
N GLY A 111 -3.13 -12.26 -0.70
CA GLY A 111 -2.39 -13.36 -1.31
C GLY A 111 -0.87 -13.17 -1.24
N HIS A 112 -0.41 -12.10 -0.60
CA HIS A 112 1.00 -11.75 -0.44
C HIS A 112 1.31 -11.37 1.00
N ALA A 113 0.67 -12.04 1.97
CA ALA A 113 0.77 -11.70 3.38
C ALA A 113 2.22 -11.75 3.90
N LEU A 114 2.94 -12.81 3.59
CA LEU A 114 4.33 -12.97 4.05
C LEU A 114 5.21 -11.85 3.49
N ALA A 115 5.14 -11.58 2.19
CA ALA A 115 5.92 -10.52 1.55
C ALA A 115 5.58 -9.15 2.13
N SER A 116 4.30 -8.90 2.40
CA SER A 116 3.84 -7.64 3.00
C SER A 116 4.38 -7.46 4.42
N VAL A 117 4.35 -8.50 5.24
CA VAL A 117 4.89 -8.47 6.61
C VAL A 117 6.39 -8.23 6.58
N GLU A 118 7.12 -8.91 5.71
CA GLU A 118 8.56 -8.72 5.56
C GLU A 118 8.91 -7.30 5.09
N ALA A 119 8.10 -6.74 4.19
CA ALA A 119 8.27 -5.36 3.71
C ALA A 119 8.03 -4.35 4.83
N LEU A 120 7.00 -4.55 5.65
CA LEU A 120 6.76 -3.70 6.82
C LEU A 120 7.96 -3.73 7.78
N LYS A 121 8.49 -4.92 8.03
CA LYS A 121 9.67 -5.09 8.88
C LYS A 121 10.89 -4.36 8.30
N ALA A 122 11.12 -4.51 7.00
CA ALA A 122 12.24 -3.88 6.33
C ALA A 122 12.17 -2.35 6.36
N ASN A 123 10.96 -1.79 6.41
CA ASN A 123 10.74 -0.34 6.48
C ASN A 123 10.64 0.19 7.92
N GLY A 124 10.93 -0.63 8.92
CA GLY A 124 10.91 -0.23 10.31
C GLY A 124 9.51 0.01 10.88
N LEU A 125 8.49 -0.56 10.28
CA LEU A 125 7.09 -0.37 10.67
C LEU A 125 6.59 -1.46 11.61
N ALA A 126 7.51 -2.24 12.20
CA ALA A 126 7.17 -3.40 12.99
C ALA A 126 6.82 -3.10 14.43
N GLU A 127 7.43 -2.09 15.03
CA GLU A 127 7.37 -1.89 16.48
C GLU A 127 6.46 -0.74 16.88
N GLY A 128 5.63 -0.98 17.90
CA GLY A 128 4.85 0.06 18.56
C GLY A 128 3.66 0.61 17.80
N ILE A 129 3.34 0.07 16.62
CA ILE A 129 2.31 0.62 15.76
C ILE A 129 0.96 -0.05 15.99
N TYR A 130 0.98 -1.37 16.10
CA TYR A 130 -0.21 -2.18 16.30
C TYR A 130 0.18 -3.47 17.01
N PRO A 131 -0.32 -3.74 18.24
CA PRO A 131 0.19 -4.86 19.04
C PRO A 131 0.12 -6.22 18.36
N LEU A 132 -0.96 -6.49 17.62
CA LEU A 132 -1.11 -7.75 16.93
C LEU A 132 -0.15 -7.85 15.74
N LEU A 133 0.02 -6.77 15.01
CA LEU A 133 0.97 -6.71 13.91
C LEU A 133 2.41 -6.85 14.41
N ASP A 134 2.73 -6.23 15.53
CA ASP A 134 4.05 -6.37 16.17
C ASP A 134 4.36 -7.84 16.45
N ILE A 135 3.41 -8.57 17.05
CA ILE A 135 3.59 -9.98 17.35
C ILE A 135 3.85 -10.77 16.06
N VAL A 136 3.06 -10.54 15.02
CA VAL A 136 3.21 -11.25 13.76
C VAL A 136 4.56 -10.94 13.12
N VAL A 137 4.95 -9.66 13.08
CA VAL A 137 6.20 -9.24 12.43
C VAL A 137 7.43 -9.72 13.21
N GLN A 138 7.41 -9.60 14.54
CA GLN A 138 8.52 -10.06 15.38
C GLN A 138 8.74 -11.57 15.24
N ARG A 139 7.66 -12.32 15.06
CA ARG A 139 7.70 -13.77 14.89
C ARG A 139 7.77 -14.24 13.44
N ALA A 140 7.90 -13.31 12.49
CA ALA A 140 7.96 -13.66 11.07
C ALA A 140 9.18 -14.51 10.71
N GLY A 141 10.21 -14.56 11.58
CA GLY A 141 11.33 -15.48 11.46
C GLY A 141 11.05 -16.88 12.01
N ASP A 142 9.95 -17.05 12.72
CA ASP A 142 9.52 -18.35 13.24
C ASP A 142 8.92 -19.17 12.10
N ASP A 143 9.40 -20.40 11.92
CA ASP A 143 8.96 -21.26 10.82
C ASP A 143 7.46 -21.51 10.83
N PHE A 144 6.86 -21.63 12.02
CA PHE A 144 5.42 -21.83 12.14
C PHE A 144 4.64 -20.62 11.62
N VAL A 145 5.07 -19.41 11.99
CA VAL A 145 4.41 -18.18 11.52
C VAL A 145 4.57 -18.02 10.03
N LYS A 146 5.77 -18.30 9.49
CA LYS A 146 6.01 -18.28 8.04
C LYS A 146 5.10 -19.24 7.31
N LEU A 147 4.97 -20.45 7.80
CA LEU A 147 4.10 -21.46 7.20
C LEU A 147 2.63 -21.03 7.25
N ALA A 148 2.19 -20.41 8.36
CA ALA A 148 0.83 -19.90 8.48
C ALA A 148 0.55 -18.78 7.49
N LEU A 149 1.48 -17.83 7.31
CA LEU A 149 1.34 -16.76 6.33
C LEU A 149 1.34 -17.29 4.90
N GLN A 150 2.20 -18.25 4.60
CA GLN A 150 2.24 -18.91 3.30
C GLN A 150 0.93 -19.66 3.01
N ASP A 151 0.38 -20.35 4.01
CA ASP A 151 -0.90 -21.04 3.86
C ASP A 151 -2.03 -20.04 3.62
N THR A 152 -2.02 -18.90 4.30
CA THR A 152 -2.97 -17.82 4.07
C THR A 152 -2.89 -17.33 2.63
N ASP A 153 -1.68 -17.08 2.12
CA ASP A 153 -1.46 -16.66 0.75
C ASP A 153 -1.96 -17.71 -0.26
N ARG A 154 -1.69 -18.97 0.00
CA ARG A 154 -2.17 -20.06 -0.84
C ARG A 154 -3.69 -20.11 -0.87
N ARG A 155 -4.33 -20.02 0.30
CA ARG A 155 -5.79 -20.05 0.40
C ARG A 155 -6.44 -18.88 -0.33
N VAL A 156 -5.89 -17.69 -0.21
CA VAL A 156 -6.37 -16.51 -0.96
C VAL A 156 -6.23 -16.73 -2.46
N GLY A 157 -5.06 -17.24 -2.90
CA GLY A 157 -4.83 -17.55 -4.32
C GLY A 157 -5.77 -18.60 -4.88
N GLU A 158 -6.24 -19.53 -4.04
CA GLU A 158 -7.22 -20.56 -4.41
C GLU A 158 -8.67 -20.12 -4.23
N GLY A 159 -8.92 -18.88 -3.79
CA GLY A 159 -10.25 -18.37 -3.51
C GLY A 159 -10.90 -18.95 -2.25
N LYS A 160 -10.13 -19.56 -1.36
CA LYS A 160 -10.63 -20.14 -0.11
C LYS A 160 -10.78 -19.11 0.99
N PRO A 161 -11.74 -19.30 1.90
CA PRO A 161 -11.90 -18.37 3.02
C PRO A 161 -10.67 -18.35 3.93
N VAL A 162 -10.38 -17.16 4.46
CA VAL A 162 -9.35 -16.95 5.48
C VAL A 162 -10.05 -16.50 6.75
N ALA A 163 -9.64 -17.06 7.90
CA ALA A 163 -10.19 -16.66 9.18
C ALA A 163 -9.84 -15.20 9.49
N HIS A 164 -10.84 -14.44 9.91
CA HIS A 164 -10.64 -13.09 10.41
C HIS A 164 -10.30 -13.16 11.89
N ILE A 165 -9.30 -12.42 12.26
CA ILE A 165 -8.88 -12.33 13.66
C ILE A 165 -9.64 -11.21 14.34
#